data_87a5a731d1997baad0d284972f697019
#
_entry.id   87a5a731d1997baad0d284972f697019
#
_cell.length_a   1.000
_cell.length_b   1.000
_cell.length_c   1.000
_cell.angle_alpha   90.00
_cell.angle_beta   90.00
_cell.angle_gamma   90.00
#
_symmetry.space_group_name_H-M   'P 1'
#
loop_
_entity.id
_entity.type
_entity.pdbx_description
1 polymer ?
#
loop_
_entity_poly.entity_id
_entity_poly.type
_entity_poly.pdbx_seq_one_letter_code
_entity_poly.pdbx_strand_id
1 'polypeptide(L)'
;MTFKELYLSGQVPFEEIDRYISRWNRSDDERTLAKYLGLNADEEDVWIDDSDEALKEMLDARERVAGTPVTLGKTDIIVNKNGFGALPIQRISFDDAKVLLRKAYDAGVRFFDTARFYTDSEEKIGYALSDVREHIYIATKTAATTAEGFWKDLETSLHNLKTDYVDIYQFHNPAVCPKPGDESGLYDAALKAREQGKIRFIS
;
A
#
# COMPACT_ATOMS: atom_id res chain seq x y z
N MET A 1 14.00 -9.87 -12.99
CA MET A 1 14.08 -8.46 -12.52
C MET A 1 14.29 -7.56 -13.71
N THR A 2 13.55 -6.46 -13.77
CA THR A 2 13.66 -5.43 -14.81
C THR A 2 14.82 -4.49 -14.50
N PHE A 3 15.22 -3.65 -15.48
CA PHE A 3 16.21 -2.61 -15.24
C PHE A 3 15.82 -1.72 -14.06
N LYS A 4 14.58 -1.22 -14.04
CA LYS A 4 14.06 -0.37 -12.98
C LYS A 4 14.17 -0.99 -11.59
N GLU A 5 13.80 -2.26 -11.44
CA GLU A 5 13.90 -2.96 -10.16
C GLU A 5 15.36 -3.05 -9.66
N LEU A 6 16.30 -3.31 -10.56
CA LEU A 6 17.72 -3.39 -10.24
C LEU A 6 18.32 -2.01 -9.93
N TYR A 7 17.91 -0.98 -10.68
CA TYR A 7 18.32 0.40 -10.44
C TYR A 7 17.84 0.91 -9.07
N LEU A 8 16.54 0.80 -8.80
CA LEU A 8 15.95 1.23 -7.53
C LEU A 8 16.45 0.45 -6.31
N SER A 9 16.97 -0.75 -6.51
CA SER A 9 17.63 -1.54 -5.45
C SER A 9 19.15 -1.25 -5.31
N GLY A 10 19.69 -0.32 -6.10
CA GLY A 10 21.11 0.03 -6.08
C GLY A 10 22.03 -1.05 -6.65
N GLN A 11 21.49 -2.07 -7.36
CA GLN A 11 22.28 -3.17 -7.91
C GLN A 11 22.95 -2.80 -9.24
N VAL A 12 22.40 -1.84 -9.97
CA VAL A 12 22.97 -1.34 -11.22
C VAL A 12 22.90 0.19 -11.25
N PRO A 13 23.86 0.89 -11.85
CA PRO A 13 23.78 2.32 -12.08
C PRO A 13 22.81 2.63 -13.24
N PHE A 14 22.35 3.91 -13.34
CA PHE A 14 21.39 4.31 -14.37
C PHE A 14 21.92 4.11 -15.80
N GLU A 15 23.18 4.32 -16.03
CA GLU A 15 23.87 4.19 -17.32
C GLU A 15 23.78 2.77 -17.90
N GLU A 16 23.48 1.75 -17.10
CA GLU A 16 23.22 0.40 -17.58
C GLU A 16 21.92 0.29 -18.42
N ILE A 17 21.07 1.33 -18.44
CA ILE A 17 19.83 1.35 -19.23
C ILE A 17 20.11 1.04 -20.71
N ASP A 18 21.17 1.61 -21.29
CA ASP A 18 21.59 1.37 -22.67
C ASP A 18 21.87 -0.08 -22.98
N ARG A 19 22.43 -0.80 -22.00
CA ARG A 19 22.70 -2.22 -22.12
C ARG A 19 21.40 -3.04 -22.15
N TYR A 20 20.38 -2.64 -21.37
CA TYR A 20 19.07 -3.28 -21.40
C TYR A 20 18.33 -2.98 -22.70
N ILE A 21 18.40 -1.77 -23.22
CA ILE A 21 17.85 -1.37 -24.53
C ILE A 21 18.52 -2.23 -25.63
N SER A 22 19.85 -2.33 -25.61
CA SER A 22 20.62 -3.13 -26.58
C SER A 22 20.27 -4.63 -26.53
N ARG A 23 19.97 -5.17 -25.35
CA ARG A 23 19.52 -6.55 -25.18
C ARG A 23 18.13 -6.77 -25.75
N TRP A 24 17.20 -5.86 -25.45
CA TRP A 24 15.83 -5.92 -25.97
C TRP A 24 15.82 -5.87 -27.49
N ASN A 25 16.54 -4.95 -28.10
CA ASN A 25 16.68 -4.81 -29.55
C ASN A 25 17.23 -6.07 -30.26
N ARG A 26 17.91 -6.95 -29.55
CA ARG A 26 18.50 -8.20 -30.05
C ARG A 26 17.75 -9.45 -29.61
N SER A 27 16.65 -9.27 -28.88
CA SER A 27 15.83 -10.36 -28.35
C SER A 27 14.55 -10.52 -29.17
N ASP A 28 13.93 -11.69 -29.06
CA ASP A 28 12.58 -11.96 -29.58
C ASP A 28 11.50 -11.65 -28.51
N ASP A 29 11.79 -10.74 -27.56
CA ASP A 29 10.86 -10.36 -26.49
C ASP A 29 9.72 -9.53 -27.08
N GLU A 30 8.49 -10.02 -26.94
CA GLU A 30 7.28 -9.39 -27.51
C GLU A 30 6.77 -8.17 -26.67
N ARG A 31 7.33 -7.93 -25.49
CA ARG A 31 6.96 -6.76 -24.66
C ARG A 31 7.46 -5.48 -25.31
N THR A 32 6.76 -4.36 -25.07
CA THR A 32 7.31 -3.04 -25.38
C THR A 32 8.60 -2.80 -24.60
N LEU A 33 9.47 -1.94 -25.11
CA LEU A 33 10.73 -1.58 -24.44
C LEU A 33 10.48 -1.06 -23.01
N ALA A 34 9.48 -0.18 -22.83
CA ALA A 34 9.10 0.30 -21.51
C ALA A 34 8.73 -0.83 -20.54
N LYS A 35 7.91 -1.79 -20.99
CA LYS A 35 7.57 -2.97 -20.17
C LYS A 35 8.77 -3.87 -19.89
N TYR A 36 9.69 -3.99 -20.83
CA TYR A 36 10.91 -4.75 -20.64
C TYR A 36 11.82 -4.09 -19.59
N LEU A 37 11.95 -2.78 -19.62
CA LEU A 37 12.68 -1.98 -18.64
C LEU A 37 11.96 -1.90 -17.27
N GLY A 38 10.65 -2.19 -17.23
CA GLY A 38 9.80 -2.10 -16.03
C GLY A 38 9.24 -0.69 -15.79
N LEU A 39 9.21 0.16 -16.81
CA LEU A 39 8.65 1.50 -16.75
C LEU A 39 7.13 1.44 -16.82
N ASN A 40 6.45 2.35 -16.11
CA ASN A 40 5.03 2.60 -16.27
C ASN A 40 4.79 3.71 -17.31
N ALA A 41 3.53 4.02 -17.62
CA ALA A 41 3.17 4.98 -18.66
C ALA A 41 3.73 6.39 -18.37
N ASP A 42 3.60 6.89 -17.14
CA ASP A 42 4.11 8.22 -16.76
C ASP A 42 5.65 8.31 -16.91
N GLU A 43 6.36 7.22 -16.64
CA GLU A 43 7.83 7.13 -16.79
C GLU A 43 8.25 7.00 -18.25
N GLU A 44 7.48 6.27 -19.03
CA GLU A 44 7.67 6.15 -20.47
C GLU A 44 7.44 7.52 -21.14
N ASP A 45 6.36 8.23 -20.78
CA ASP A 45 6.04 9.55 -21.31
C ASP A 45 7.16 10.56 -20.99
N VAL A 46 7.62 10.64 -19.74
CA VAL A 46 8.75 11.50 -19.34
C VAL A 46 10.03 11.15 -20.12
N TRP A 47 10.29 9.86 -20.31
CA TRP A 47 11.47 9.42 -21.03
C TRP A 47 11.44 9.78 -22.51
N ILE A 48 10.27 9.66 -23.16
CA ILE A 48 10.08 9.98 -24.59
C ILE A 48 10.03 11.48 -24.83
N ASP A 49 9.29 12.23 -23.99
CA ASP A 49 9.03 13.64 -24.20
C ASP A 49 10.16 14.56 -23.72
N ASP A 50 10.94 14.11 -22.72
CA ASP A 50 12.02 14.89 -22.12
C ASP A 50 13.40 14.28 -22.40
N SER A 51 13.89 13.42 -21.48
CA SER A 51 15.25 12.86 -21.57
C SER A 51 15.53 11.70 -20.61
N ASP A 52 16.68 11.05 -20.78
CA ASP A 52 17.21 10.06 -19.83
C ASP A 52 17.42 10.67 -18.45
N GLU A 53 17.90 11.92 -18.36
CA GLU A 53 18.11 12.65 -17.13
C GLU A 53 16.79 12.88 -16.38
N ALA A 54 15.73 13.26 -17.11
CA ALA A 54 14.40 13.45 -16.51
C ALA A 54 13.79 12.14 -16.00
N LEU A 55 13.96 11.03 -16.72
CA LEU A 55 13.60 9.71 -16.24
C LEU A 55 14.39 9.35 -14.99
N LYS A 56 15.71 9.59 -15.00
CA LYS A 56 16.58 9.33 -13.84
C LYS A 56 16.12 10.12 -12.62
N GLU A 57 15.88 11.43 -12.76
CA GLU A 57 15.40 12.28 -11.68
C GLU A 57 14.04 11.78 -11.13
N MET A 58 13.14 11.33 -11.99
CA MET A 58 11.85 10.77 -11.61
C MET A 58 12.01 9.46 -10.82
N LEU A 59 12.91 8.58 -11.24
CA LEU A 59 13.20 7.33 -10.54
C LEU A 59 13.91 7.59 -9.19
N ASP A 60 14.88 8.51 -9.15
CA ASP A 60 15.59 8.93 -7.93
C ASP A 60 14.63 9.61 -6.92
N ALA A 61 13.67 10.39 -7.41
CA ALA A 61 12.61 10.96 -6.56
C ALA A 61 11.76 9.87 -5.92
N ARG A 62 11.47 8.78 -6.63
CA ARG A 62 10.75 7.61 -6.09
C ARG A 62 11.55 6.88 -5.02
N GLU A 63 12.86 6.72 -5.21
CA GLU A 63 13.73 6.14 -4.18
C GLU A 63 13.72 7.01 -2.91
N ARG A 64 13.75 8.33 -3.04
CA ARG A 64 13.64 9.27 -1.90
C ARG A 64 12.29 9.19 -1.20
N VAL A 65 11.19 9.04 -1.96
CA VAL A 65 9.84 8.84 -1.40
C VAL A 65 9.71 7.45 -0.77
N ALA A 66 10.31 6.45 -1.37
CA ALA A 66 10.36 5.09 -0.82
C ALA A 66 11.07 5.07 0.56
N GLY A 67 12.07 5.92 0.77
CA GLY A 67 12.71 6.12 2.08
C GLY A 67 13.40 4.88 2.64
N THR A 68 14.03 5.03 3.78
CA THR A 68 14.65 3.91 4.49
C THR A 68 13.57 2.99 5.06
N PRO A 69 13.59 1.68 4.80
CA PRO A 69 12.67 0.74 5.39
C PRO A 69 12.73 0.77 6.93
N VAL A 70 11.59 0.71 7.57
CA VAL A 70 11.46 0.64 9.03
C VAL A 70 10.54 -0.49 9.42
N THR A 71 10.87 -1.16 10.51
CA THR A 71 9.97 -2.16 11.12
C THR A 71 8.96 -1.43 12.00
N LEU A 72 7.68 -1.73 11.82
CA LEU A 72 6.61 -1.17 12.64
C LEU A 72 6.56 -1.84 14.01
N GLY A 73 7.11 -1.17 15.01
CA GLY A 73 7.09 -1.65 16.40
C GLY A 73 7.71 -3.03 16.55
N LYS A 74 6.94 -3.97 17.12
CA LYS A 74 7.35 -5.38 17.34
C LYS A 74 6.73 -6.34 16.31
N THR A 75 6.30 -5.83 15.16
CA THR A 75 5.71 -6.63 14.08
C THR A 75 6.78 -7.11 13.10
N ASP A 76 6.39 -7.98 12.17
CA ASP A 76 7.19 -8.36 11.00
C ASP A 76 6.94 -7.43 9.79
N ILE A 77 6.16 -6.35 9.99
CA ILE A 77 5.83 -5.39 8.94
C ILE A 77 7.02 -4.47 8.72
N ILE A 78 7.60 -4.56 7.54
CA ILE A 78 8.68 -3.68 7.09
C ILE A 78 8.12 -2.79 5.98
N VAL A 79 8.14 -1.49 6.20
CA VAL A 79 7.60 -0.48 5.28
C VAL A 79 8.53 0.71 5.18
N ASN A 80 8.34 1.50 4.13
CA ASN A 80 9.00 2.79 4.03
C ASN A 80 8.48 3.75 5.11
N LYS A 81 9.28 4.73 5.51
CA LYS A 81 8.87 5.74 6.51
C LYS A 81 7.60 6.51 6.13
N ASN A 82 7.32 6.58 4.83
CA ASN A 82 6.14 7.26 4.30
C ASN A 82 4.99 6.26 4.13
N GLY A 83 3.90 6.49 4.86
CA GLY A 83 2.62 5.81 4.67
C GLY A 83 1.60 6.76 4.04
N PHE A 84 0.52 6.20 3.55
CA PHE A 84 -0.61 6.93 2.98
C PHE A 84 -1.76 7.01 3.98
N GLY A 85 -2.04 8.21 4.49
CA GLY A 85 -3.22 8.47 5.32
C GLY A 85 -4.45 8.72 4.45
N ALA A 86 -5.40 7.79 4.47
CA ALA A 86 -6.53 7.77 3.54
C ALA A 86 -7.76 8.60 3.97
N LEU A 87 -7.69 9.36 5.06
CA LEU A 87 -8.79 10.25 5.46
C LEU A 87 -9.20 11.24 4.34
N PRO A 88 -8.28 11.89 3.62
CA PRO A 88 -8.67 12.89 2.61
C PRO A 88 -9.39 12.32 1.38
N ILE A 89 -9.19 11.03 1.04
CA ILE A 89 -9.80 10.47 -0.18
C ILE A 89 -11.33 10.35 -0.09
N GLN A 90 -11.91 10.42 1.09
CA GLN A 90 -13.37 10.48 1.24
C GLN A 90 -14.02 11.71 0.55
N ARG A 91 -13.22 12.72 0.17
CA ARG A 91 -13.70 13.98 -0.43
C ARG A 91 -13.62 14.00 -1.96
N ILE A 92 -13.14 12.95 -2.59
CA ILE A 92 -12.95 12.85 -4.04
C ILE A 92 -13.73 11.67 -4.61
N SER A 93 -13.89 11.60 -5.92
CA SER A 93 -14.56 10.49 -6.58
C SER A 93 -13.81 9.16 -6.43
N PHE A 94 -14.47 8.03 -6.72
CA PHE A 94 -13.80 6.72 -6.74
C PHE A 94 -12.68 6.65 -7.78
N ASP A 95 -12.89 7.24 -8.96
CA ASP A 95 -11.90 7.24 -10.04
C ASP A 95 -10.69 8.12 -9.69
N ASP A 96 -10.90 9.31 -9.13
CA ASP A 96 -9.80 10.15 -8.66
C ASP A 96 -9.02 9.48 -7.51
N ALA A 97 -9.74 8.83 -6.58
CA ALA A 97 -9.11 8.08 -5.50
C ALA A 97 -8.28 6.91 -6.04
N LYS A 98 -8.79 6.20 -7.05
CA LYS A 98 -8.06 5.12 -7.72
C LYS A 98 -6.76 5.63 -8.36
N VAL A 99 -6.82 6.73 -9.11
CA VAL A 99 -5.64 7.35 -9.73
C VAL A 99 -4.61 7.73 -8.65
N LEU A 100 -5.06 8.39 -7.57
CA LEU A 100 -4.19 8.83 -6.48
C LEU A 100 -3.54 7.65 -5.75
N LEU A 101 -4.34 6.64 -5.38
CA LEU A 101 -3.87 5.46 -4.64
C LEU A 101 -2.89 4.63 -5.49
N ARG A 102 -3.16 4.49 -6.80
CA ARG A 102 -2.24 3.82 -7.72
C ARG A 102 -0.93 4.58 -7.87
N LYS A 103 -0.97 5.89 -8.04
CA LYS A 103 0.25 6.71 -8.05
C LYS A 103 1.06 6.56 -6.76
N ALA A 104 0.41 6.54 -5.60
CA ALA A 104 1.09 6.30 -4.33
C ALA A 104 1.74 4.90 -4.29
N TYR A 105 1.02 3.86 -4.71
CA TYR A 105 1.55 2.50 -4.80
C TYR A 105 2.75 2.42 -5.76
N ASP A 106 2.62 2.98 -6.96
CA ASP A 106 3.67 3.00 -7.98
C ASP A 106 4.91 3.79 -7.52
N ALA A 107 4.71 4.83 -6.70
CA ALA A 107 5.77 5.58 -6.04
C ALA A 107 6.41 4.84 -4.84
N GLY A 108 6.05 3.57 -4.58
CA GLY A 108 6.67 2.75 -3.55
C GLY A 108 5.98 2.81 -2.18
N VAL A 109 4.86 3.52 -2.01
CA VAL A 109 4.07 3.46 -0.77
C VAL A 109 3.47 2.07 -0.63
N ARG A 110 3.68 1.47 0.54
CA ARG A 110 3.20 0.10 0.85
C ARG A 110 2.33 0.04 2.10
N PHE A 111 2.20 1.12 2.85
CA PHE A 111 1.40 1.20 4.05
C PHE A 111 0.25 2.21 3.87
N PHE A 112 -0.99 1.74 4.00
CA PHE A 112 -2.21 2.54 3.84
C PHE A 112 -3.01 2.50 5.14
N ASP A 113 -3.23 3.67 5.73
CA ASP A 113 -3.98 3.84 6.96
C ASP A 113 -5.36 4.43 6.68
N THR A 114 -6.41 3.74 7.06
CA THR A 114 -7.80 4.15 6.93
C THR A 114 -8.60 3.92 8.23
N ALA A 115 -9.90 4.06 8.20
CA ALA A 115 -10.78 3.76 9.32
C ALA A 115 -12.23 3.54 8.85
N ARG A 116 -13.00 2.77 9.64
CA ARG A 116 -14.44 2.58 9.44
C ARG A 116 -15.21 3.90 9.39
N PHE A 117 -14.76 4.91 10.15
CA PHE A 117 -15.36 6.25 10.19
C PHE A 117 -15.04 7.14 8.99
N TYR A 118 -14.15 6.75 8.10
CA TYR A 118 -13.77 7.57 6.94
C TYR A 118 -14.69 7.31 5.76
N THR A 119 -16.01 7.34 6.01
CA THR A 119 -17.09 7.14 5.03
C THR A 119 -16.82 5.99 4.06
N ASP A 120 -16.40 6.28 2.83
CA ASP A 120 -16.14 5.35 1.73
C ASP A 120 -14.64 5.10 1.46
N SER A 121 -13.76 5.53 2.38
CA SER A 121 -12.31 5.40 2.20
C SER A 121 -11.86 3.94 2.07
N GLU A 122 -12.42 3.02 2.88
CA GLU A 122 -12.12 1.59 2.78
C GLU A 122 -12.57 1.02 1.43
N GLU A 123 -13.76 1.39 0.94
CA GLU A 123 -14.27 0.96 -0.36
C GLU A 123 -13.38 1.45 -1.51
N LYS A 124 -12.89 2.71 -1.43
CA LYS A 124 -11.97 3.29 -2.40
C LYS A 124 -10.61 2.58 -2.42
N ILE A 125 -10.08 2.21 -1.25
CA ILE A 125 -8.86 1.41 -1.17
C ILE A 125 -9.09 0.03 -1.79
N GLY A 126 -10.18 -0.66 -1.43
CA GLY A 126 -10.54 -1.95 -2.02
C GLY A 126 -10.79 -1.88 -3.53
N TYR A 127 -11.39 -0.79 -4.02
CA TYR A 127 -11.59 -0.56 -5.46
C TYR A 127 -10.26 -0.34 -6.21
N ALA A 128 -9.33 0.36 -5.58
CA ALA A 128 -8.08 0.77 -6.22
C ALA A 128 -6.96 -0.28 -6.11
N LEU A 129 -6.85 -1.03 -5.00
CA LEU A 129 -5.65 -1.77 -4.64
C LEU A 129 -5.89 -3.26 -4.32
N SER A 130 -7.11 -3.79 -4.51
CA SER A 130 -7.39 -5.20 -4.18
C SER A 130 -6.56 -6.20 -4.98
N ASP A 131 -6.19 -5.88 -6.22
CA ASP A 131 -5.35 -6.71 -7.10
C ASP A 131 -3.86 -6.75 -6.68
N VAL A 132 -3.44 -5.84 -5.80
CA VAL A 132 -2.08 -5.78 -5.23
C VAL A 132 -2.07 -5.98 -3.71
N ARG A 133 -3.16 -6.56 -3.16
CA ARG A 133 -3.35 -6.70 -1.71
C ARG A 133 -2.16 -7.35 -0.99
N GLU A 134 -1.55 -8.36 -1.60
CA GLU A 134 -0.42 -9.09 -1.03
C GLU A 134 0.88 -8.27 -0.96
N HIS A 135 0.93 -7.15 -1.69
CA HIS A 135 2.10 -6.27 -1.77
C HIS A 135 1.96 -5.01 -0.91
N ILE A 136 0.87 -4.88 -0.16
CA ILE A 136 0.59 -3.71 0.68
C ILE A 136 0.19 -4.13 2.09
N TYR A 137 0.35 -3.21 3.02
CA TYR A 137 -0.13 -3.33 4.39
C TYR A 137 -1.25 -2.33 4.62
N ILE A 138 -2.35 -2.80 5.20
CA ILE A 138 -3.53 -1.99 5.48
C ILE A 138 -3.76 -1.93 6.99
N ALA A 139 -3.80 -0.71 7.52
CA ALA A 139 -4.32 -0.44 8.85
C ALA A 139 -5.71 0.17 8.74
N THR A 140 -6.68 -0.39 9.46
CA THR A 140 -8.00 0.23 9.63
C THR A 140 -8.44 0.19 11.09
N LYS A 141 -9.54 0.87 11.42
CA LYS A 141 -9.92 1.17 12.79
C LYS A 141 -11.41 0.99 13.01
N THR A 142 -11.78 0.44 14.18
CA THR A 142 -13.16 0.41 14.67
C THR A 142 -13.36 1.43 15.78
N ALA A 143 -14.51 2.05 15.83
CA ALA A 143 -14.98 2.83 16.97
C ALA A 143 -16.05 2.10 17.78
N ALA A 144 -16.20 0.81 17.58
CA ALA A 144 -17.11 0.00 18.37
C ALA A 144 -16.77 0.06 19.87
N THR A 145 -17.82 0.04 20.69
CA THR A 145 -17.73 0.03 22.15
C THR A 145 -18.15 -1.32 22.74
N THR A 146 -18.54 -2.27 21.89
CA THR A 146 -18.95 -3.62 22.29
C THR A 146 -18.32 -4.66 21.36
N ALA A 147 -18.19 -5.90 21.84
CA ALA A 147 -17.69 -7.02 21.03
C ALA A 147 -18.54 -7.27 19.77
N GLU A 148 -19.87 -7.15 19.86
CA GLU A 148 -20.77 -7.29 18.71
C GLU A 148 -20.49 -6.21 17.64
N GLY A 149 -20.37 -4.95 18.07
CA GLY A 149 -20.02 -3.83 17.19
C GLY A 149 -18.65 -4.00 16.54
N PHE A 150 -17.67 -4.52 17.30
CA PHE A 150 -16.34 -4.85 16.77
C PHE A 150 -16.41 -5.83 15.60
N TRP A 151 -17.14 -6.94 15.75
CA TRP A 151 -17.28 -7.93 14.69
C TRP A 151 -18.00 -7.36 13.47
N LYS A 152 -19.07 -6.59 13.67
CA LYS A 152 -19.79 -5.93 12.59
C LYS A 152 -18.87 -4.97 11.81
N ASP A 153 -18.10 -4.15 12.51
CA ASP A 153 -17.16 -3.23 11.88
C ASP A 153 -16.06 -3.98 11.12
N LEU A 154 -15.49 -5.02 11.70
CA LEU A 154 -14.45 -5.83 11.05
C LEU A 154 -14.95 -6.49 9.77
N GLU A 155 -16.11 -7.15 9.80
CA GLU A 155 -16.68 -7.79 8.60
C GLU A 155 -17.00 -6.76 7.52
N THR A 156 -17.49 -5.57 7.91
CA THR A 156 -17.71 -4.46 6.98
C THR A 156 -16.40 -3.96 6.37
N SER A 157 -15.37 -3.81 7.19
CA SER A 157 -14.03 -3.38 6.71
C SER A 157 -13.44 -4.38 5.73
N LEU A 158 -13.49 -5.68 6.02
CA LEU A 158 -13.01 -6.74 5.14
C LEU A 158 -13.75 -6.73 3.79
N HIS A 159 -15.08 -6.59 3.83
CA HIS A 159 -15.91 -6.48 2.63
C HIS A 159 -15.53 -5.26 1.78
N ASN A 160 -15.43 -4.07 2.39
CA ASN A 160 -15.11 -2.82 1.71
C ASN A 160 -13.70 -2.85 1.10
N LEU A 161 -12.74 -3.36 1.84
CA LEU A 161 -11.34 -3.49 1.42
C LEU A 161 -11.14 -4.64 0.41
N LYS A 162 -12.16 -5.48 0.18
CA LYS A 162 -12.11 -6.66 -0.70
C LYS A 162 -10.97 -7.61 -0.35
N THR A 163 -10.86 -7.96 0.92
CA THR A 163 -9.78 -8.80 1.46
C THR A 163 -10.31 -9.67 2.60
N ASP A 164 -9.65 -10.79 2.85
CA ASP A 164 -9.99 -11.70 3.95
C ASP A 164 -9.30 -11.32 5.27
N TYR A 165 -8.33 -10.39 5.23
CA TYR A 165 -7.59 -9.95 6.39
C TYR A 165 -7.13 -8.50 6.30
N VAL A 166 -6.87 -7.88 7.45
CA VAL A 166 -6.14 -6.61 7.57
C VAL A 166 -4.87 -6.80 8.39
N ASP A 167 -3.86 -5.99 8.10
CA ASP A 167 -2.56 -6.13 8.77
C ASP A 167 -2.59 -5.56 10.18
N ILE A 168 -3.17 -4.38 10.36
CA ILE A 168 -3.31 -3.74 11.66
C ILE A 168 -4.76 -3.33 11.86
N TYR A 169 -5.37 -3.79 12.96
CA TYR A 169 -6.72 -3.37 13.35
C TYR A 169 -6.65 -2.60 14.66
N GLN A 170 -7.15 -1.36 14.62
CA GLN A 170 -6.95 -0.40 15.71
C GLN A 170 -8.27 -0.05 16.39
N PHE A 171 -8.21 0.28 17.68
CA PHE A 171 -9.30 0.94 18.37
C PHE A 171 -9.22 2.45 18.10
N HIS A 172 -10.25 2.99 17.46
CA HIS A 172 -10.25 4.37 16.94
C HIS A 172 -10.49 5.38 18.05
N ASN A 173 -9.41 5.96 18.59
CA ASN A 173 -9.45 6.99 19.62
C ASN A 173 -10.35 6.62 20.83
N PRO A 174 -10.17 5.44 21.44
CA PRO A 174 -11.02 4.98 22.51
C PRO A 174 -10.84 5.86 23.77
N ALA A 175 -11.94 6.17 24.46
CA ALA A 175 -11.89 6.93 25.71
C ALA A 175 -11.10 6.17 26.79
N VAL A 176 -11.18 4.84 26.78
CA VAL A 176 -10.41 3.92 27.63
C VAL A 176 -9.83 2.84 26.74
N CYS A 177 -8.52 2.57 26.87
CA CYS A 177 -7.87 1.53 26.10
C CYS A 177 -8.44 0.16 26.50
N PRO A 178 -9.02 -0.62 25.55
CA PRO A 178 -9.54 -1.95 25.85
C PRO A 178 -8.45 -2.89 26.37
N LYS A 179 -8.81 -3.76 27.31
CA LYS A 179 -7.91 -4.71 27.94
C LYS A 179 -8.48 -6.12 27.90
N PRO A 180 -7.63 -7.16 27.97
CA PRO A 180 -8.09 -8.53 28.09
C PRO A 180 -9.03 -8.70 29.29
N GLY A 181 -10.20 -9.32 29.08
CA GLY A 181 -11.17 -9.63 30.11
C GLY A 181 -11.94 -8.42 30.66
N ASP A 182 -11.90 -7.23 30.03
CA ASP A 182 -12.73 -6.11 30.43
C ASP A 182 -14.21 -6.29 30.01
N GLU A 183 -15.10 -5.54 30.63
CA GLU A 183 -16.56 -5.67 30.42
C GLU A 183 -16.98 -5.36 28.96
N SER A 184 -16.18 -4.63 28.20
CA SER A 184 -16.48 -4.34 26.79
C SER A 184 -16.32 -5.56 25.89
N GLY A 185 -15.47 -6.52 26.26
CA GLY A 185 -15.07 -7.66 25.46
C GLY A 185 -14.36 -7.33 24.16
N LEU A 186 -13.99 -6.05 23.94
CA LEU A 186 -13.39 -5.59 22.69
C LEU A 186 -12.03 -6.21 22.40
N TYR A 187 -11.17 -6.24 23.43
CA TYR A 187 -9.83 -6.81 23.26
C TYR A 187 -9.87 -8.31 23.06
N ASP A 188 -10.78 -9.01 23.74
CA ASP A 188 -10.97 -10.46 23.58
C ASP A 188 -11.54 -10.79 22.18
N ALA A 189 -12.44 -9.95 21.67
CA ALA A 189 -12.90 -10.04 20.27
C ALA A 189 -11.74 -9.86 19.29
N ALA A 190 -10.85 -8.89 19.53
CA ALA A 190 -9.67 -8.67 18.70
C ALA A 190 -8.68 -9.84 18.73
N LEU A 191 -8.45 -10.44 19.91
CA LEU A 191 -7.64 -11.67 20.03
C LEU A 191 -8.23 -12.82 19.22
N LYS A 192 -9.56 -13.02 19.31
CA LYS A 192 -10.26 -14.05 18.54
C LYS A 192 -10.21 -13.80 17.03
N ALA A 193 -10.34 -12.54 16.60
CA ALA A 193 -10.20 -12.17 15.20
C ALA A 193 -8.78 -12.46 14.67
N ARG A 194 -7.76 -12.24 15.49
CA ARG A 194 -6.37 -12.59 15.16
C ARG A 194 -6.18 -14.12 15.07
N GLU A 195 -6.73 -14.89 15.99
CA GLU A 195 -6.70 -16.36 15.93
C GLU A 195 -7.38 -16.92 14.67
N GLN A 196 -8.42 -16.23 14.19
CA GLN A 196 -9.11 -16.56 12.93
C GLN A 196 -8.36 -16.09 11.68
N GLY A 197 -7.24 -15.39 11.81
CA GLY A 197 -6.46 -14.85 10.70
C GLY A 197 -7.09 -13.62 10.02
N LYS A 198 -8.15 -13.03 10.59
CA LYS A 198 -8.81 -11.84 10.02
C LYS A 198 -8.05 -10.54 10.29
N ILE A 199 -7.25 -10.52 11.33
CA ILE A 199 -6.32 -9.42 11.65
C ILE A 199 -4.96 -10.00 12.03
N ARG A 200 -3.88 -9.32 11.67
CA ARG A 200 -2.51 -9.77 12.03
C ARG A 200 -2.08 -9.14 13.35
N PHE A 201 -2.25 -7.84 13.49
CA PHE A 201 -1.83 -7.07 14.66
C PHE A 201 -2.95 -6.20 15.21
N ILE A 202 -2.96 -6.05 16.53
CA ILE A 202 -3.91 -5.22 17.30
C ILE A 202 -3.16 -3.95 17.74
N SER A 203 -3.78 -2.78 17.59
CA SER A 203 -3.22 -1.49 18.02
C SER A 203 -4.29 -0.57 18.64
#